data_0451edcc2854cf2b2e804fcf754101c7
#
_entry.id   0451edcc2854cf2b2e804fcf754101c7
#
_cell.length_a   1.000
_cell.length_b   1.000
_cell.length_c   1.000
_cell.angle_alpha   90.00
_cell.angle_beta   90.00
_cell.angle_gamma   90.00
#
_symmetry.space_group_name_H-M   'P 1'
#
loop_
_entity.id
_entity.type
_entity.pdbx_description
1 polymer ?
#
loop_
_entity_poly.entity_id
_entity_poly.type
_entity_poly.pdbx_seq_one_letter_code
_entity_poly.pdbx_strand_id
1 'polypeptide(L)'
;MIRAVFRRTGAAIDRGLAGHAPGGIERLADEPYGDGPDDVLDVYHRTGAQGPAPTIVWVHGGAFVGGSKEELRHWFELLADEGYTVVAPRYSLAPESTYPTPVRQVVAVLGHVCAHAGRLRVDPERLVLAGDSAGAQLAAQVATLVTSPVYAERIGIEPRIRPDQLRGVVLCCGAYDPSLDDTPSLFVRAVLWAYSGARDLAGDAAFGLMAVPAHVTADFPSVFVTAGNADPLLPQTTALVERLDGLGVETDTLLFPPDTSPPLGHEYQFLLDTPAGREALSRILAFLARRV
;
A
#
# COMPACT_ATOMS: atom_id res chain seq x y z
N MET A 1 -16.09 0.59 17.75
CA MET A 1 -17.06 0.95 16.69
C MET A 1 -16.36 1.10 15.33
N ILE A 2 -15.34 1.93 15.18
CA ILE A 2 -14.62 2.17 13.90
C ILE A 2 -14.11 0.87 13.26
N ARG A 3 -13.37 0.04 13.98
CA ARG A 3 -12.86 -1.26 13.48
C ARG A 3 -13.96 -2.22 12.99
N ALA A 4 -15.16 -2.13 13.56
CA ALA A 4 -16.27 -2.99 13.11
C ALA A 4 -16.82 -2.51 11.76
N VAL A 5 -16.75 -1.21 11.46
CA VAL A 5 -17.08 -0.68 10.14
C VAL A 5 -16.07 -1.17 9.12
N PHE A 6 -14.76 -1.01 9.36
CA PHE A 6 -13.72 -1.49 8.45
C PHE A 6 -13.85 -2.99 8.15
N ARG A 7 -14.02 -3.84 9.19
CA ARG A 7 -14.24 -5.28 8.97
C ARG A 7 -15.44 -5.60 8.09
N ARG A 8 -16.54 -4.83 8.21
CA ARG A 8 -17.73 -5.04 7.36
C ARG A 8 -17.47 -4.61 5.92
N THR A 9 -16.80 -3.48 5.74
CA THR A 9 -16.43 -2.97 4.40
C THR A 9 -15.45 -3.94 3.74
N GLY A 10 -14.36 -4.30 4.41
CA GLY A 10 -13.37 -5.25 3.88
C GLY A 10 -13.97 -6.61 3.54
N ALA A 11 -14.83 -7.16 4.43
CA ALA A 11 -15.55 -8.39 4.12
C ALA A 11 -16.55 -8.26 2.95
N ALA A 12 -17.04 -7.04 2.66
CA ALA A 12 -17.89 -6.81 1.48
C ALA A 12 -17.04 -6.74 0.21
N ILE A 13 -15.88 -6.10 0.26
CA ILE A 13 -14.91 -6.06 -0.83
C ILE A 13 -14.45 -7.48 -1.18
N ASP A 14 -13.98 -8.25 -0.21
CA ASP A 14 -13.50 -9.61 -0.44
C ASP A 14 -14.59 -10.53 -1.02
N ARG A 15 -15.84 -10.42 -0.55
CA ARG A 15 -16.97 -11.15 -1.16
C ARG A 15 -17.24 -10.72 -2.60
N GLY A 16 -17.11 -9.43 -2.92
CA GLY A 16 -17.23 -8.94 -4.30
C GLY A 16 -16.14 -9.52 -5.20
N LEU A 17 -14.93 -9.61 -4.71
CA LEU A 17 -13.78 -10.16 -5.41
C LEU A 17 -13.85 -11.70 -5.57
N ALA A 18 -14.54 -12.41 -4.66
CA ALA A 18 -14.62 -13.88 -4.66
C ALA A 18 -15.18 -14.47 -5.97
N GLY A 19 -16.08 -13.72 -6.65
CA GLY A 19 -16.62 -14.12 -7.95
C GLY A 19 -15.60 -14.07 -9.11
N HIS A 20 -14.49 -13.38 -8.91
CA HIS A 20 -13.39 -13.21 -9.86
C HIS A 20 -12.14 -14.00 -9.49
N ALA A 21 -12.14 -14.64 -8.32
CA ALA A 21 -10.97 -15.35 -7.81
C ALA A 21 -10.61 -16.53 -8.71
N PRO A 22 -9.34 -16.66 -9.14
CA PRO A 22 -8.87 -17.79 -9.92
C PRO A 22 -8.77 -19.05 -9.05
N GLY A 23 -8.79 -20.23 -9.70
CA GLY A 23 -8.38 -21.46 -9.04
C GLY A 23 -6.86 -21.66 -9.11
N GLY A 24 -6.33 -22.58 -8.29
CA GLY A 24 -4.93 -23.00 -8.41
C GLY A 24 -3.92 -22.01 -7.82
N ILE A 25 -4.30 -21.29 -6.78
CA ILE A 25 -3.38 -20.46 -5.98
C ILE A 25 -3.08 -21.17 -4.65
N GLU A 26 -1.82 -21.23 -4.31
CA GLU A 26 -1.32 -21.66 -3.00
C GLU A 26 -1.12 -20.45 -2.10
N ARG A 27 -1.50 -20.58 -0.84
CA ARG A 27 -1.28 -19.56 0.20
C ARG A 27 -0.44 -20.17 1.33
N LEU A 28 0.72 -19.59 1.60
CA LEU A 28 1.43 -19.76 2.87
C LEU A 28 0.90 -18.71 3.84
N ALA A 29 0.14 -19.13 4.83
CA ALA A 29 -0.51 -18.23 5.78
C ALA A 29 0.32 -18.01 7.04
N ASP A 30 0.25 -16.79 7.58
CA ASP A 30 0.82 -16.41 8.88
C ASP A 30 2.31 -16.73 9.04
N GLU A 31 3.09 -16.55 7.97
CA GLU A 31 4.54 -16.62 7.99
C GLU A 31 5.11 -15.51 8.89
N PRO A 32 5.85 -15.82 9.97
CA PRO A 32 6.39 -14.80 10.86
C PRO A 32 7.57 -14.06 10.21
N TYR A 33 7.54 -12.73 10.25
CA TYR A 33 8.64 -11.86 9.80
C TYR A 33 9.33 -11.12 10.95
N GLY A 34 8.83 -11.27 12.19
CA GLY A 34 9.35 -10.69 13.41
C GLY A 34 8.83 -11.43 14.63
N ASP A 35 9.08 -10.86 15.83
CA ASP A 35 8.73 -11.49 17.10
C ASP A 35 7.39 -10.97 17.69
N GLY A 36 6.81 -9.94 17.09
CA GLY A 36 5.55 -9.35 17.53
C GLY A 36 4.34 -10.18 17.14
N PRO A 37 3.21 -10.05 17.86
CA PRO A 37 2.00 -10.82 17.58
C PRO A 37 1.35 -10.46 16.22
N ASP A 38 1.66 -9.30 15.68
CA ASP A 38 1.19 -8.83 14.37
C ASP A 38 2.23 -9.04 13.27
N ASP A 39 3.45 -9.50 13.60
CA ASP A 39 4.56 -9.65 12.66
C ASP A 39 4.42 -10.94 11.83
N VAL A 40 3.29 -11.07 11.14
CA VAL A 40 3.00 -12.20 10.24
C VAL A 40 2.59 -11.69 8.85
N LEU A 41 2.87 -12.49 7.83
CA LEU A 41 2.48 -12.20 6.45
C LEU A 41 1.92 -13.44 5.77
N ASP A 42 1.16 -13.23 4.71
CA ASP A 42 0.77 -14.30 3.80
C ASP A 42 1.56 -14.20 2.50
N VAL A 43 1.84 -15.34 1.89
CA VAL A 43 2.45 -15.41 0.57
C VAL A 43 1.55 -16.19 -0.36
N TYR A 44 1.24 -15.61 -1.52
CA TYR A 44 0.40 -16.22 -2.56
C TYR A 44 1.23 -16.45 -3.82
N HIS A 45 1.06 -17.60 -4.44
CA HIS A 45 1.65 -17.93 -5.74
C HIS A 45 0.85 -19.02 -6.46
N ARG A 46 1.01 -19.15 -7.75
CA ARG A 46 0.38 -20.23 -8.51
C ARG A 46 0.81 -21.60 -7.99
N THR A 47 -0.15 -22.53 -7.92
CA THR A 47 0.14 -23.94 -7.62
C THR A 47 1.10 -24.50 -8.64
N GLY A 48 2.14 -25.17 -8.14
CA GLY A 48 3.17 -25.78 -8.99
C GLY A 48 4.15 -24.78 -9.62
N ALA A 49 4.09 -23.49 -9.30
CA ALA A 49 5.08 -22.52 -9.75
C ALA A 49 6.50 -22.95 -9.32
N GLN A 50 7.47 -22.75 -10.19
CA GLN A 50 8.86 -23.14 -9.94
C GLN A 50 9.77 -21.91 -9.86
N GLY A 51 10.65 -21.88 -8.86
CA GLY A 51 11.62 -20.79 -8.68
C GLY A 51 11.03 -19.47 -8.19
N PRO A 52 11.88 -18.43 -8.08
CA PRO A 52 11.47 -17.09 -7.68
C PRO A 52 10.70 -16.37 -8.79
N ALA A 53 9.71 -15.57 -8.41
CA ALA A 53 8.91 -14.75 -9.30
C ALA A 53 9.00 -13.28 -8.89
N PRO A 54 8.73 -12.33 -9.83
CA PRO A 54 8.57 -10.93 -9.48
C PRO A 54 7.59 -10.80 -8.33
N THR A 55 7.89 -9.93 -7.37
CA THR A 55 7.20 -9.97 -6.07
C THR A 55 6.52 -8.65 -5.76
N ILE A 56 5.24 -8.72 -5.44
CA ILE A 56 4.43 -7.59 -5.00
C ILE A 56 4.26 -7.71 -3.49
N VAL A 57 4.71 -6.70 -2.74
CA VAL A 57 4.39 -6.56 -1.32
C VAL A 57 3.25 -5.57 -1.22
N TRP A 58 2.03 -6.08 -0.92
CA TRP A 58 0.82 -5.27 -0.84
C TRP A 58 0.45 -4.98 0.60
N VAL A 59 0.49 -3.71 0.98
CA VAL A 59 0.12 -3.22 2.32
C VAL A 59 -1.36 -2.82 2.31
N HIS A 60 -2.17 -3.45 3.16
CA HIS A 60 -3.62 -3.22 3.21
C HIS A 60 -3.98 -1.85 3.79
N GLY A 61 -5.16 -1.33 3.39
CA GLY A 61 -5.77 -0.14 3.95
C GLY A 61 -6.39 -0.32 5.34
N GLY A 62 -7.26 0.63 5.73
CA GLY A 62 -7.99 0.58 7.00
C GLY A 62 -7.68 1.73 7.96
N ALA A 63 -7.25 2.88 7.42
CA ALA A 63 -7.01 4.13 8.18
C ALA A 63 -6.07 3.93 9.39
N PHE A 64 -5.10 3.02 9.32
CA PHE A 64 -4.15 2.66 10.39
C PHE A 64 -4.79 2.07 11.67
N VAL A 65 -6.11 2.06 11.78
CA VAL A 65 -6.86 1.61 12.97
C VAL A 65 -7.68 0.33 12.72
N GLY A 66 -7.77 -0.12 11.48
CA GLY A 66 -8.51 -1.29 11.03
C GLY A 66 -7.89 -1.90 9.78
N GLY A 67 -8.67 -2.76 9.11
CA GLY A 67 -8.18 -3.54 7.97
C GLY A 67 -7.41 -4.78 8.37
N SER A 68 -7.22 -5.67 7.42
CA SER A 68 -6.40 -6.87 7.58
C SER A 68 -5.99 -7.45 6.22
N LYS A 69 -4.92 -8.25 6.21
CA LYS A 69 -4.45 -8.97 5.02
C LYS A 69 -5.49 -9.96 4.46
N GLU A 70 -6.41 -10.42 5.29
CA GLU A 70 -7.47 -11.36 4.91
C GLU A 70 -8.57 -10.68 4.08
N GLU A 71 -8.79 -9.36 4.26
CA GLU A 71 -9.87 -8.60 3.61
C GLU A 71 -9.64 -8.34 2.11
N LEU A 72 -8.43 -8.61 1.60
CA LEU A 72 -8.05 -8.50 0.19
C LEU A 72 -7.53 -9.83 -0.38
N ARG A 73 -7.86 -10.95 0.25
CA ARG A 73 -7.35 -12.27 -0.15
C ARG A 73 -7.55 -12.55 -1.63
N HIS A 74 -8.76 -12.36 -2.14
CA HIS A 74 -9.08 -12.66 -3.54
C HIS A 74 -8.39 -11.69 -4.53
N TRP A 75 -8.12 -10.46 -4.11
CA TRP A 75 -7.28 -9.54 -4.87
C TRP A 75 -5.84 -10.06 -5.01
N PHE A 76 -5.27 -10.60 -3.94
CA PHE A 76 -3.94 -11.19 -3.96
C PHE A 76 -3.89 -12.46 -4.82
N GLU A 77 -4.95 -13.25 -4.81
CA GLU A 77 -5.09 -14.43 -5.66
C GLU A 77 -5.13 -14.04 -7.16
N LEU A 78 -5.81 -12.95 -7.53
CA LEU A 78 -5.82 -12.42 -8.88
C LEU A 78 -4.42 -11.99 -9.35
N LEU A 79 -3.69 -11.27 -8.53
CA LEU A 79 -2.32 -10.86 -8.86
C LEU A 79 -1.37 -12.06 -8.94
N ALA A 80 -1.53 -13.04 -8.07
CA ALA A 80 -0.73 -14.27 -8.09
C ALA A 80 -1.00 -15.12 -9.33
N ASP A 81 -2.23 -15.11 -9.85
CA ASP A 81 -2.58 -15.80 -11.09
C ASP A 81 -1.88 -15.23 -12.32
N GLU A 82 -1.51 -13.97 -12.29
CA GLU A 82 -0.71 -13.32 -13.34
C GLU A 82 0.80 -13.66 -13.26
N GLY A 83 1.19 -14.55 -12.34
CA GLY A 83 2.56 -15.07 -12.22
C GLY A 83 3.44 -14.34 -11.21
N TYR A 84 2.88 -13.45 -10.41
CA TYR A 84 3.60 -12.78 -9.32
C TYR A 84 3.62 -13.64 -8.05
N THR A 85 4.66 -13.49 -7.24
CA THR A 85 4.57 -13.81 -5.81
C THR A 85 3.97 -12.60 -5.11
N VAL A 86 2.85 -12.78 -4.40
CA VAL A 86 2.20 -11.68 -3.67
C VAL A 86 2.40 -11.90 -2.18
N VAL A 87 2.97 -10.89 -1.52
CA VAL A 87 3.20 -10.87 -0.08
C VAL A 87 2.25 -9.87 0.56
N ALA A 88 1.44 -10.32 1.48
CA ALA A 88 0.46 -9.52 2.20
C ALA A 88 0.80 -9.47 3.69
N PRO A 89 1.49 -8.44 4.19
CA PRO A 89 1.80 -8.33 5.60
C PRO A 89 0.61 -7.90 6.43
N ARG A 90 0.55 -8.38 7.67
CA ARG A 90 -0.14 -7.70 8.75
C ARG A 90 0.81 -6.68 9.34
N TYR A 91 0.29 -5.55 9.77
CA TYR A 91 1.01 -4.56 10.57
C TYR A 91 0.16 -4.18 11.80
N SER A 92 0.82 -3.73 12.86
CA SER A 92 0.16 -3.36 14.12
C SER A 92 -0.69 -2.12 13.96
N LEU A 93 -1.92 -2.17 14.48
CA LEU A 93 -2.92 -1.12 14.34
C LEU A 93 -2.93 -0.16 15.52
N ALA A 94 -3.28 1.08 15.26
CA ALA A 94 -3.52 2.08 16.29
C ALA A 94 -4.89 1.85 17.00
N PRO A 95 -5.02 2.23 18.27
CA PRO A 95 -4.06 2.95 19.11
C PRO A 95 -3.07 2.05 19.87
N GLU A 96 -3.14 0.71 19.74
CA GLU A 96 -2.25 -0.22 20.42
C GLU A 96 -0.79 -0.05 19.98
N SER A 97 -0.62 0.32 18.71
CA SER A 97 0.67 0.71 18.13
C SER A 97 0.53 2.04 17.39
N THR A 98 1.50 2.92 17.60
CA THR A 98 1.50 4.25 16.98
C THR A 98 2.59 4.37 15.91
N TYR A 99 2.52 5.43 15.13
CA TYR A 99 3.57 5.87 14.21
C TYR A 99 4.93 5.99 14.95
N PRO A 100 6.04 5.53 14.38
CA PRO A 100 6.20 4.93 13.06
C PRO A 100 6.24 3.39 13.06
N THR A 101 5.62 2.70 14.03
CA THR A 101 5.68 1.23 14.14
C THR A 101 5.27 0.51 12.83
N PRO A 102 4.15 0.83 12.16
CA PRO A 102 3.78 0.17 10.91
C PRO A 102 4.82 0.37 9.79
N VAL A 103 5.47 1.54 9.75
CA VAL A 103 6.55 1.81 8.78
C VAL A 103 7.73 0.87 9.01
N ARG A 104 8.15 0.70 10.29
CA ARG A 104 9.22 -0.24 10.66
C ARG A 104 8.88 -1.67 10.29
N GLN A 105 7.62 -2.08 10.47
CA GLN A 105 7.14 -3.42 10.14
C GLN A 105 7.18 -3.66 8.63
N VAL A 106 6.74 -2.72 7.79
CA VAL A 106 6.83 -2.87 6.32
C VAL A 106 8.29 -2.93 5.86
N VAL A 107 9.19 -2.15 6.45
CA VAL A 107 10.64 -2.25 6.19
C VAL A 107 11.17 -3.62 6.61
N ALA A 108 10.74 -4.16 7.76
CA ALA A 108 11.12 -5.49 8.22
C ALA A 108 10.63 -6.60 7.27
N VAL A 109 9.41 -6.48 6.75
CA VAL A 109 8.85 -7.39 5.72
C VAL A 109 9.75 -7.44 4.49
N LEU A 110 10.16 -6.28 3.95
CA LEU A 110 11.06 -6.25 2.78
C LEU A 110 12.38 -6.97 3.05
N GLY A 111 12.99 -6.76 4.21
CA GLY A 111 14.18 -7.49 4.62
C GLY A 111 13.95 -8.99 4.77
N HIS A 112 12.83 -9.38 5.39
CA HIS A 112 12.48 -10.79 5.62
C HIS A 112 12.27 -11.54 4.31
N VAL A 113 11.52 -10.99 3.36
CA VAL A 113 11.23 -11.66 2.09
C VAL A 113 12.48 -11.82 1.24
N CYS A 114 13.41 -10.86 1.27
CA CYS A 114 14.71 -10.97 0.63
C CYS A 114 15.59 -12.04 1.28
N ALA A 115 15.65 -12.09 2.61
CA ALA A 115 16.45 -13.07 3.35
C ALA A 115 15.94 -14.52 3.16
N HIS A 116 14.64 -14.70 2.90
CA HIS A 116 14.00 -16.00 2.72
C HIS A 116 13.51 -16.23 1.28
N ALA A 117 14.09 -15.53 0.30
CA ALA A 117 13.65 -15.44 -1.09
C ALA A 117 13.38 -16.82 -1.73
N GLY A 118 14.30 -17.77 -1.58
CA GLY A 118 14.15 -19.12 -2.15
C GLY A 118 12.93 -19.88 -1.60
N ARG A 119 12.70 -19.82 -0.27
CA ARG A 119 11.59 -20.51 0.39
C ARG A 119 10.25 -19.86 0.07
N LEU A 120 10.23 -18.53 -0.01
CA LEU A 120 9.03 -17.74 -0.26
C LEU A 120 8.77 -17.52 -1.76
N ARG A 121 9.62 -18.03 -2.65
CA ARG A 121 9.55 -17.83 -4.11
C ARG A 121 9.58 -16.37 -4.52
N VAL A 122 10.28 -15.56 -3.76
CA VAL A 122 10.46 -14.12 -3.99
C VAL A 122 11.68 -13.91 -4.90
N ASP A 123 11.55 -13.02 -5.88
CA ASP A 123 12.71 -12.48 -6.57
C ASP A 123 13.13 -11.16 -5.91
N PRO A 124 14.23 -11.15 -5.15
CA PRO A 124 14.64 -9.98 -4.40
C PRO A 124 15.16 -8.84 -5.28
N GLU A 125 15.40 -9.07 -6.57
CA GLU A 125 15.84 -8.04 -7.52
C GLU A 125 14.66 -7.44 -8.31
N ARG A 126 13.45 -7.98 -8.12
CA ARG A 126 12.22 -7.51 -8.80
C ARG A 126 11.08 -7.34 -7.81
N LEU A 127 11.24 -6.37 -6.90
CA LEU A 127 10.23 -6.04 -5.90
C LEU A 127 9.35 -4.87 -6.36
N VAL A 128 8.07 -4.96 -6.11
CA VAL A 128 7.11 -3.85 -6.20
C VAL A 128 6.45 -3.68 -4.84
N LEU A 129 6.41 -2.45 -4.34
CA LEU A 129 5.68 -2.12 -3.12
C LEU A 129 4.33 -1.52 -3.50
N ALA A 130 3.26 -2.05 -2.94
CA ALA A 130 1.91 -1.66 -3.31
C ALA A 130 1.03 -1.45 -2.07
N GLY A 131 -0.06 -0.73 -2.24
CA GLY A 131 -1.04 -0.59 -1.17
C GLY A 131 -2.23 0.26 -1.56
N ASP A 132 -3.23 0.23 -0.69
CA ASP A 132 -4.47 0.99 -0.78
C ASP A 132 -4.69 1.85 0.47
N SER A 133 -5.25 3.04 0.31
CA SER A 133 -5.63 3.93 1.41
C SER A 133 -4.45 4.19 2.39
N ALA A 134 -4.59 3.83 3.66
CA ALA A 134 -3.52 3.88 4.65
C ALA A 134 -2.30 3.02 4.27
N GLY A 135 -2.54 1.87 3.62
CA GLY A 135 -1.47 1.02 3.10
C GLY A 135 -0.70 1.66 1.95
N ALA A 136 -1.37 2.43 1.09
CA ALA A 136 -0.70 3.22 0.05
C ALA A 136 0.19 4.32 0.65
N GLN A 137 -0.24 4.94 1.74
CA GLN A 137 0.60 5.90 2.47
C GLN A 137 1.86 5.21 3.03
N LEU A 138 1.70 4.04 3.69
CA LEU A 138 2.83 3.26 4.20
C LEU A 138 3.77 2.82 3.08
N ALA A 139 3.22 2.35 1.95
CA ALA A 139 4.01 1.97 0.78
C ALA A 139 4.81 3.16 0.22
N ALA A 140 4.16 4.31 0.02
CA ALA A 140 4.82 5.52 -0.47
C ALA A 140 5.91 6.01 0.51
N GLN A 141 5.63 5.97 1.81
CA GLN A 141 6.57 6.37 2.85
C GLN A 141 7.80 5.45 2.89
N VAL A 142 7.60 4.13 2.80
CA VAL A 142 8.70 3.15 2.78
C VAL A 142 9.49 3.27 1.46
N ALA A 143 8.84 3.48 0.32
CA ALA A 143 9.54 3.73 -0.94
C ALA A 143 10.42 5.00 -0.85
N THR A 144 9.92 6.07 -0.24
CA THR A 144 10.70 7.29 0.03
C THR A 144 11.89 7.00 0.96
N LEU A 145 11.68 6.18 2.00
CA LEU A 145 12.74 5.78 2.93
C LEU A 145 13.84 4.98 2.22
N VAL A 146 13.47 4.07 1.33
CA VAL A 146 14.43 3.24 0.59
C VAL A 146 15.27 4.09 -0.38
N THR A 147 14.70 5.14 -0.96
CA THR A 147 15.34 5.93 -2.02
C THR A 147 15.92 7.26 -1.54
N SER A 148 15.65 7.67 -0.30
CA SER A 148 16.17 8.94 0.28
C SER A 148 16.91 8.68 1.60
N PRO A 149 18.25 8.60 1.58
CA PRO A 149 19.04 8.46 2.81
C PRO A 149 18.77 9.57 3.83
N VAL A 150 18.53 10.79 3.37
CA VAL A 150 18.21 11.94 4.25
C VAL A 150 16.88 11.69 4.98
N TYR A 151 15.88 11.15 4.29
CA TYR A 151 14.61 10.84 4.93
C TYR A 151 14.72 9.64 5.88
N ALA A 152 15.48 8.61 5.50
CA ALA A 152 15.76 7.45 6.35
C ALA A 152 16.43 7.86 7.68
N GLU A 153 17.42 8.77 7.62
CA GLU A 153 18.08 9.34 8.79
C GLU A 153 17.08 10.12 9.67
N ARG A 154 16.26 10.98 9.05
CA ARG A 154 15.28 11.81 9.79
C ARG A 154 14.22 10.99 10.52
N ILE A 155 13.71 9.91 9.90
CA ILE A 155 12.72 9.03 10.53
C ILE A 155 13.37 8.01 11.50
N GLY A 156 14.69 7.86 11.43
CA GLY A 156 15.44 6.92 12.27
C GLY A 156 15.12 5.45 11.96
N ILE A 157 14.94 5.12 10.67
CA ILE A 157 14.66 3.77 10.20
C ILE A 157 15.60 3.47 9.03
N GLU A 158 16.43 2.45 9.18
CA GLU A 158 17.33 1.99 8.12
C GLU A 158 16.57 1.12 7.10
N PRO A 159 16.75 1.36 5.78
CA PRO A 159 16.20 0.48 4.76
C PRO A 159 16.81 -0.92 4.86
N ARG A 160 16.01 -1.94 4.54
CA ARG A 160 16.43 -3.34 4.56
C ARG A 160 16.62 -3.94 3.16
N ILE A 161 16.43 -3.11 2.14
CA ILE A 161 16.68 -3.45 0.73
C ILE A 161 17.45 -2.29 0.08
N ARG A 162 18.08 -2.56 -1.06
CA ARG A 162 18.71 -1.52 -1.87
C ARG A 162 17.65 -0.82 -2.75
N PRO A 163 17.87 0.45 -3.13
CA PRO A 163 16.94 1.16 -4.02
C PRO A 163 16.68 0.44 -5.36
N ASP A 164 17.70 -0.18 -5.96
CA ASP A 164 17.62 -0.87 -7.24
C ASP A 164 16.81 -2.19 -7.20
N GLN A 165 16.55 -2.74 -6.03
CA GLN A 165 15.64 -3.88 -5.82
C GLN A 165 14.16 -3.48 -5.92
N LEU A 166 13.83 -2.21 -5.64
CA LEU A 166 12.46 -1.68 -5.70
C LEU A 166 12.17 -1.14 -7.10
N ARG A 167 11.57 -1.97 -7.94
CA ARG A 167 11.36 -1.71 -9.37
C ARG A 167 10.16 -0.81 -9.68
N GLY A 168 9.25 -0.66 -8.74
CA GLY A 168 8.07 0.17 -8.91
C GLY A 168 7.21 0.25 -7.65
N VAL A 169 6.25 1.16 -7.68
CA VAL A 169 5.29 1.35 -6.58
C VAL A 169 3.88 1.44 -7.16
N VAL A 170 2.89 0.82 -6.50
CA VAL A 170 1.46 0.92 -6.87
C VAL A 170 0.69 1.53 -5.72
N LEU A 171 0.10 2.68 -5.94
CA LEU A 171 -0.55 3.50 -4.92
C LEU A 171 -2.02 3.73 -5.27
N CYS A 172 -2.92 3.14 -4.49
CA CYS A 172 -4.35 3.30 -4.67
C CYS A 172 -4.93 4.18 -3.55
N CYS A 173 -5.50 5.33 -3.91
CA CYS A 173 -6.30 6.23 -3.05
C CYS A 173 -5.69 6.51 -1.66
N GLY A 174 -4.40 6.82 -1.58
CA GLY A 174 -3.68 6.96 -0.32
C GLY A 174 -3.83 8.29 0.39
N ALA A 175 -3.59 8.28 1.71
CA ALA A 175 -3.58 9.45 2.58
C ALA A 175 -2.14 9.99 2.74
N TYR A 176 -1.58 10.59 1.69
CA TYR A 176 -0.14 10.88 1.59
C TYR A 176 0.34 12.07 2.39
N ASP A 177 -0.54 13.04 2.67
CA ASP A 177 -0.19 14.22 3.44
C ASP A 177 -1.34 14.60 4.38
N PRO A 178 -1.22 14.28 5.66
CA PRO A 178 -2.25 14.60 6.63
C PRO A 178 -2.40 16.11 6.89
N SER A 179 -1.47 16.94 6.43
CA SER A 179 -1.54 18.40 6.59
C SER A 179 -2.41 19.11 5.53
N LEU A 180 -2.78 18.41 4.44
CA LEU A 180 -3.61 18.99 3.37
C LEU A 180 -5.08 19.14 3.73
N ASP A 181 -5.56 18.58 4.84
CA ASP A 181 -6.91 18.76 5.31
C ASP A 181 -6.94 19.82 6.43
N ASP A 182 -7.20 21.07 6.08
CA ASP A 182 -7.26 22.20 7.03
C ASP A 182 -8.40 22.06 8.04
N THR A 183 -9.44 21.30 7.70
CA THR A 183 -10.63 21.11 8.53
C THR A 183 -11.06 19.65 8.60
N PRO A 184 -10.20 18.77 9.13
CA PRO A 184 -10.46 17.35 9.13
C PRO A 184 -11.73 17.00 9.92
N SER A 185 -12.51 16.07 9.39
CA SER A 185 -13.70 15.56 10.06
C SER A 185 -13.34 14.96 11.43
N LEU A 186 -14.32 14.85 12.33
CA LEU A 186 -14.08 14.21 13.64
C LEU A 186 -13.52 12.80 13.52
N PHE A 187 -13.91 12.08 12.46
CA PHE A 187 -13.37 10.76 12.15
C PHE A 187 -11.88 10.82 11.80
N VAL A 188 -11.48 11.68 10.86
CA VAL A 188 -10.07 11.85 10.46
C VAL A 188 -9.22 12.29 11.65
N ARG A 189 -9.70 13.25 12.44
CA ARG A 189 -9.00 13.70 13.67
C ARG A 189 -8.80 12.56 14.67
N ALA A 190 -9.82 11.73 14.88
CA ALA A 190 -9.71 10.58 15.79
C ALA A 190 -8.71 9.53 15.29
N VAL A 191 -8.71 9.25 13.98
CA VAL A 191 -7.75 8.36 13.34
C VAL A 191 -6.32 8.88 13.47
N LEU A 192 -6.10 10.13 13.10
CA LEU A 192 -4.78 10.74 13.15
C LEU A 192 -4.25 10.82 14.60
N TRP A 193 -5.10 11.17 15.55
CA TRP A 193 -4.73 11.13 16.98
C TRP A 193 -4.39 9.72 17.44
N ALA A 194 -5.21 8.72 17.10
CA ALA A 194 -4.93 7.33 17.47
C ALA A 194 -3.59 6.87 16.90
N TYR A 195 -3.30 7.21 15.63
CA TYR A 195 -2.11 6.78 14.93
C TYR A 195 -0.84 7.52 15.34
N SER A 196 -0.91 8.84 15.54
CA SER A 196 0.24 9.63 15.99
C SER A 196 0.53 9.50 17.50
N GLY A 197 -0.52 9.25 18.30
CA GLY A 197 -0.46 9.36 19.76
C GLY A 197 -0.48 10.82 20.27
N ALA A 198 -0.46 11.82 19.37
CA ALA A 198 -0.41 13.23 19.70
C ALA A 198 -1.78 13.91 19.53
N ARG A 199 -2.17 14.76 20.47
CA ARG A 199 -3.41 15.56 20.37
C ARG A 199 -3.25 16.80 19.50
N ASP A 200 -2.05 17.38 19.51
CA ASP A 200 -1.68 18.51 18.65
C ASP A 200 -0.77 17.98 17.52
N LEU A 201 -1.40 17.76 16.39
CA LEU A 201 -0.72 17.21 15.21
C LEU A 201 0.19 18.25 14.53
N ALA A 202 -0.20 19.53 14.59
CA ALA A 202 0.55 20.60 13.92
C ALA A 202 1.92 20.87 14.58
N GLY A 203 2.04 20.58 15.88
CA GLY A 203 3.29 20.71 16.64
C GLY A 203 4.15 19.45 16.69
N ASP A 204 3.66 18.31 16.18
CA ASP A 204 4.38 17.04 16.25
C ASP A 204 5.34 16.88 15.08
N ALA A 205 6.65 17.01 15.35
CA ALA A 205 7.69 16.86 14.32
C ALA A 205 7.71 15.45 13.69
N ALA A 206 7.36 14.39 14.44
CA ALA A 206 7.26 13.03 13.91
C ALA A 206 6.11 12.91 12.92
N PHE A 207 5.00 13.60 13.18
CA PHE A 207 3.85 13.62 12.30
C PHE A 207 4.15 14.33 10.96
N GLY A 208 4.98 15.38 10.95
CA GLY A 208 5.45 16.02 9.73
C GLY A 208 6.23 15.09 8.79
N LEU A 209 6.81 14.00 9.32
CA LEU A 209 7.47 12.98 8.50
C LEU A 209 6.49 12.07 7.75
N MET A 210 5.20 12.09 8.06
CA MET A 210 4.18 11.36 7.31
C MET A 210 3.82 12.03 5.97
N ALA A 211 4.10 13.31 5.80
CA ALA A 211 3.80 14.08 4.60
C ALA A 211 4.73 13.67 3.44
N VAL A 212 4.41 12.56 2.78
CA VAL A 212 5.24 11.95 1.71
C VAL A 212 5.67 12.96 0.65
N PRO A 213 4.77 13.85 0.12
CA PRO A 213 5.16 14.82 -0.90
C PRO A 213 6.28 15.76 -0.47
N ALA A 214 6.44 16.02 0.83
CA ALA A 214 7.50 16.87 1.35
C ALA A 214 8.90 16.19 1.36
N HIS A 215 8.95 14.87 1.20
CA HIS A 215 10.16 14.08 1.38
C HIS A 215 10.60 13.27 0.16
N VAL A 216 9.72 13.06 -0.83
CA VAL A 216 10.07 12.40 -2.08
C VAL A 216 11.15 13.17 -2.85
N THR A 217 12.03 12.42 -3.51
CA THR A 217 13.11 12.95 -4.36
C THR A 217 12.97 12.42 -5.79
N ALA A 218 13.81 12.89 -6.70
CA ALA A 218 13.86 12.39 -8.07
C ALA A 218 14.27 10.90 -8.16
N ASP A 219 14.82 10.33 -7.09
CA ASP A 219 15.19 8.92 -7.01
C ASP A 219 14.01 8.01 -6.63
N PHE A 220 12.80 8.57 -6.41
CA PHE A 220 11.60 7.78 -6.13
C PHE A 220 11.32 6.82 -7.29
N PRO A 221 10.94 5.55 -7.02
CA PRO A 221 10.74 4.58 -8.09
C PRO A 221 9.61 4.99 -9.03
N SER A 222 9.62 4.45 -10.26
CA SER A 222 8.45 4.56 -11.14
C SER A 222 7.19 4.15 -10.42
N VAL A 223 6.11 4.89 -10.59
CA VAL A 223 4.90 4.71 -9.79
C VAL A 223 3.63 4.67 -10.62
N PHE A 224 2.71 3.78 -10.27
CA PHE A 224 1.32 3.83 -10.71
C PHE A 224 0.46 4.42 -9.58
N VAL A 225 -0.34 5.42 -9.90
CA VAL A 225 -1.21 6.11 -8.92
C VAL A 225 -2.64 6.16 -9.42
N THR A 226 -3.60 5.82 -8.55
CA THR A 226 -5.04 5.92 -8.90
C THR A 226 -5.89 6.38 -7.73
N ALA A 227 -6.97 7.10 -8.02
CA ALA A 227 -8.06 7.46 -7.12
C ALA A 227 -9.35 7.68 -7.89
N GLY A 228 -10.50 7.42 -7.26
CA GLY A 228 -11.81 7.73 -7.85
C GLY A 228 -12.10 9.23 -7.89
N ASN A 229 -12.93 9.68 -8.82
CA ASN A 229 -13.30 11.10 -8.95
C ASN A 229 -14.14 11.63 -7.77
N ALA A 230 -14.76 10.74 -7.00
CA ALA A 230 -15.51 11.07 -5.79
C ALA A 230 -14.83 10.58 -4.50
N ASP A 231 -13.54 10.24 -4.59
CA ASP A 231 -12.74 9.82 -3.43
C ASP A 231 -12.40 11.06 -2.58
N PRO A 232 -12.69 11.08 -1.28
CA PRO A 232 -12.31 12.19 -0.40
C PRO A 232 -10.79 12.41 -0.30
N LEU A 233 -9.97 11.40 -0.64
CA LEU A 233 -8.50 11.50 -0.66
C LEU A 233 -7.93 11.87 -2.04
N LEU A 234 -8.78 12.13 -3.05
CA LEU A 234 -8.32 12.55 -4.38
C LEU A 234 -7.39 13.78 -4.34
N PRO A 235 -7.64 14.83 -3.52
CA PRO A 235 -6.71 15.96 -3.41
C PRO A 235 -5.30 15.57 -2.97
N GLN A 236 -5.16 14.59 -2.08
CA GLN A 236 -3.87 14.08 -1.62
C GLN A 236 -3.15 13.30 -2.73
N THR A 237 -3.90 12.51 -3.49
CA THR A 237 -3.39 11.82 -4.69
C THR A 237 -2.88 12.80 -5.72
N THR A 238 -3.65 13.85 -6.00
CA THR A 238 -3.27 14.91 -6.96
C THR A 238 -1.99 15.63 -6.53
N ALA A 239 -1.89 16.02 -5.25
CA ALA A 239 -0.70 16.69 -4.73
C ALA A 239 0.56 15.80 -4.79
N LEU A 240 0.44 14.50 -4.53
CA LEU A 240 1.55 13.57 -4.69
C LEU A 240 1.99 13.46 -6.15
N VAL A 241 1.05 13.29 -7.08
CA VAL A 241 1.32 13.20 -8.53
C VAL A 241 2.02 14.47 -9.02
N GLU A 242 1.49 15.65 -8.73
CA GLU A 242 2.10 16.93 -9.10
C GLU A 242 3.54 17.05 -8.58
N ARG A 243 3.77 16.58 -7.35
CA ARG A 243 5.11 16.62 -6.76
C ARG A 243 6.08 15.66 -7.47
N LEU A 244 5.64 14.44 -7.77
CA LEU A 244 6.45 13.43 -8.46
C LEU A 244 6.77 13.85 -9.90
N ASP A 245 5.78 14.38 -10.62
CA ASP A 245 5.94 14.91 -11.98
C ASP A 245 6.92 16.10 -11.98
N GLY A 246 6.81 17.01 -11.01
CA GLY A 246 7.73 18.12 -10.82
C GLY A 246 9.18 17.71 -10.52
N LEU A 247 9.40 16.48 -10.06
CA LEU A 247 10.72 15.89 -9.83
C LEU A 247 11.21 15.06 -11.02
N GLY A 248 10.38 14.88 -12.05
CA GLY A 248 10.70 14.04 -13.22
C GLY A 248 10.62 12.54 -12.94
N VAL A 249 9.92 12.12 -11.88
CA VAL A 249 9.66 10.71 -11.61
C VAL A 249 8.67 10.16 -12.65
N GLU A 250 8.93 8.96 -13.17
CA GLU A 250 8.03 8.32 -14.12
C GLU A 250 6.72 7.90 -13.40
N THR A 251 5.66 8.67 -13.67
CA THR A 251 4.35 8.54 -13.03
C THR A 251 3.31 8.07 -14.05
N ASP A 252 2.73 6.88 -13.85
CA ASP A 252 1.57 6.36 -14.61
C ASP A 252 0.32 6.58 -13.77
N THR A 253 -0.67 7.31 -14.29
CA THR A 253 -1.86 7.67 -13.53
C THR A 253 -3.14 7.14 -14.15
N LEU A 254 -4.09 6.75 -13.30
CA LEU A 254 -5.48 6.51 -13.68
C LEU A 254 -6.37 7.39 -12.78
N LEU A 255 -6.62 8.60 -13.27
CA LEU A 255 -7.51 9.57 -12.64
C LEU A 255 -8.69 9.85 -13.57
N PHE A 256 -9.87 10.01 -13.00
CA PHE A 256 -11.10 10.17 -13.76
C PHE A 256 -11.56 11.63 -13.78
N PRO A 257 -12.17 12.07 -14.90
CA PRO A 257 -12.78 13.39 -14.98
C PRO A 257 -13.78 13.63 -13.83
N PRO A 258 -13.91 14.87 -13.32
CA PRO A 258 -14.81 15.19 -12.20
C PRO A 258 -16.28 14.81 -12.45
N ASP A 259 -16.71 14.81 -13.70
CA ASP A 259 -18.07 14.49 -14.17
C ASP A 259 -18.28 13.01 -14.50
N THR A 260 -17.31 12.15 -14.19
CA THR A 260 -17.43 10.69 -14.38
C THR A 260 -18.66 10.16 -13.62
N SER A 261 -19.49 9.41 -14.36
CA SER A 261 -20.74 8.84 -13.82
C SER A 261 -20.84 7.34 -14.18
N PRO A 262 -21.22 6.48 -13.22
CA PRO A 262 -21.46 6.80 -11.81
C PRO A 262 -20.19 7.29 -11.10
N PRO A 263 -20.31 8.10 -10.02
CA PRO A 263 -19.14 8.58 -9.28
C PRO A 263 -18.36 7.41 -8.65
N LEU A 264 -17.03 7.45 -8.77
CA LEU A 264 -16.13 6.44 -8.26
C LEU A 264 -15.63 6.87 -6.88
N GLY A 265 -16.03 6.11 -5.86
CA GLY A 265 -15.65 6.39 -4.48
C GLY A 265 -14.27 5.85 -4.10
N HIS A 266 -14.00 5.87 -2.81
CA HIS A 266 -12.79 5.31 -2.22
C HIS A 266 -12.67 3.81 -2.48
N GLU A 267 -11.49 3.33 -2.84
CA GLU A 267 -11.20 1.92 -3.13
C GLU A 267 -12.01 1.32 -4.31
N TYR A 268 -12.42 2.16 -5.29
CA TYR A 268 -13.18 1.73 -6.46
C TYR A 268 -12.48 0.62 -7.27
N GLN A 269 -11.15 0.53 -7.20
CA GLN A 269 -10.34 -0.44 -7.93
C GLN A 269 -10.65 -1.90 -7.54
N PHE A 270 -11.24 -2.14 -6.39
CA PHE A 270 -11.65 -3.48 -5.95
C PHE A 270 -13.06 -3.88 -6.45
N LEU A 271 -13.79 -2.97 -7.10
CA LEU A 271 -15.14 -3.23 -7.61
C LEU A 271 -15.07 -3.81 -9.04
N LEU A 272 -14.62 -5.05 -9.20
CA LEU A 272 -14.37 -5.68 -10.51
C LEU A 272 -15.64 -5.94 -11.33
N ASP A 273 -16.82 -5.88 -10.73
CA ASP A 273 -18.09 -5.90 -11.46
C ASP A 273 -18.32 -4.61 -12.25
N THR A 274 -17.57 -3.55 -11.98
CA THR A 274 -17.63 -2.26 -12.69
C THR A 274 -16.56 -2.18 -13.81
N PRO A 275 -16.82 -1.42 -14.88
CA PRO A 275 -15.80 -1.14 -15.90
C PRO A 275 -14.55 -0.46 -15.31
N ALA A 276 -14.73 0.50 -14.41
CA ALA A 276 -13.63 1.26 -13.80
C ALA A 276 -12.72 0.36 -12.92
N GLY A 277 -13.30 -0.55 -12.13
CA GLY A 277 -12.52 -1.50 -11.36
C GLY A 277 -11.69 -2.45 -12.23
N ARG A 278 -12.29 -2.95 -13.34
CA ARG A 278 -11.54 -3.78 -14.31
C ARG A 278 -10.45 -3.00 -15.03
N GLU A 279 -10.71 -1.74 -15.36
CA GLU A 279 -9.71 -0.86 -15.96
C GLU A 279 -8.54 -0.64 -15.00
N ALA A 280 -8.82 -0.39 -13.72
CA ALA A 280 -7.78 -0.23 -12.71
C ALA A 280 -6.91 -1.48 -12.60
N LEU A 281 -7.49 -2.68 -12.49
CA LEU A 281 -6.74 -3.94 -12.48
C LEU A 281 -5.88 -4.09 -13.74
N SER A 282 -6.46 -3.87 -14.93
CA SER A 282 -5.74 -3.96 -16.21
C SER A 282 -4.56 -3.00 -16.28
N ARG A 283 -4.73 -1.74 -15.82
CA ARG A 283 -3.67 -0.73 -15.80
C ARG A 283 -2.57 -1.06 -14.80
N ILE A 284 -2.94 -1.57 -13.61
CA ILE A 284 -1.97 -2.06 -12.60
C ILE A 284 -1.14 -3.20 -13.20
N LEU A 285 -1.76 -4.20 -13.80
CA LEU A 285 -1.04 -5.33 -14.41
C LEU A 285 -0.14 -4.88 -15.57
N ALA A 286 -0.61 -3.95 -16.42
CA ALA A 286 0.20 -3.37 -17.49
C ALA A 286 1.41 -2.58 -16.95
N PHE A 287 1.25 -1.85 -15.84
CA PHE A 287 2.36 -1.18 -15.16
C PHE A 287 3.36 -2.20 -14.62
N LEU A 288 2.89 -3.20 -13.87
CA LEU A 288 3.73 -4.26 -13.30
C LEU A 288 4.56 -4.97 -14.38
N ALA A 289 3.94 -5.38 -15.49
CA ALA A 289 4.63 -6.07 -16.59
C ALA A 289 5.74 -5.24 -17.25
N ARG A 290 5.72 -3.91 -17.11
CA ARG A 290 6.80 -3.03 -17.62
C ARG A 290 7.97 -2.88 -16.63
N ARG A 291 7.75 -3.25 -15.36
CA ARG A 291 8.73 -3.00 -14.26
C ARG A 291 9.48 -4.26 -13.83
N VAL A 292 8.83 -5.42 -13.96
CA VAL A 292 9.35 -6.68 -13.38
C VAL A 292 9.21 -7.89 -14.29
#